data_defeb0c976ddccc345efe7a24bb30762
#
_entry.id   defeb0c976ddccc345efe7a24bb30762
#
_cell.length_a   1.000
_cell.length_b   1.000
_cell.length_c   1.000
_cell.angle_alpha   90.00
_cell.angle_beta   90.00
_cell.angle_gamma   90.00
#
_symmetry.space_group_name_H-M   'P 1'
#
loop_
_entity.id
_entity.type
_entity.pdbx_description
1 polymer ?
#
loop_
_entity_poly.entity_id
_entity_poly.type
_entity_poly.pdbx_seq_one_letter_code
_entity_poly.pdbx_strand_id
1 'polypeptide(L)'
;MRTAVERLAIGVLVAGFAIGTTTHTLQLVTRGWVVFAAAPVWMNVYWTALTFLDPLAAMLLIRARRAGLALALAIMVSDVAVNSYALHGLGLPFAVWALQLQTLFFGFLLGAAGFLWEKAP
;
A
#
# COMPACT_ATOMS: atom_id res chain seq x y z
N MET A 1 -10.63 -16.53 18.23
CA MET A 1 -9.73 -17.40 17.43
C MET A 1 -9.92 -17.12 15.95
N ARG A 2 -8.82 -17.01 15.17
CA ARG A 2 -8.90 -16.69 13.75
C ARG A 2 -9.19 -17.94 12.93
N THR A 3 -10.12 -17.85 11.98
CA THR A 3 -10.35 -18.91 11.01
C THR A 3 -9.22 -18.99 10.00
N ALA A 4 -9.16 -20.09 9.23
CA ALA A 4 -8.18 -20.24 8.15
C ALA A 4 -8.36 -19.16 7.08
N VAL A 5 -9.61 -18.78 6.76
CA VAL A 5 -9.90 -17.73 5.78
C VAL A 5 -9.41 -16.37 6.28
N GLU A 6 -9.64 -16.03 7.55
CA GLU A 6 -9.13 -14.80 8.15
C GLU A 6 -7.59 -14.74 8.09
N ARG A 7 -6.93 -15.83 8.48
CA ARG A 7 -5.46 -15.91 8.43
C ARG A 7 -4.94 -15.75 7.01
N LEU A 8 -5.58 -16.39 6.05
CA LEU A 8 -5.18 -16.28 4.64
C LEU A 8 -5.34 -14.84 4.13
N ALA A 9 -6.49 -14.22 4.40
CA ALA A 9 -6.76 -12.85 3.96
C ALA A 9 -5.77 -11.86 4.59
N ILE A 10 -5.51 -11.96 5.89
CA ILE A 10 -4.52 -11.11 6.57
C ILE A 10 -3.13 -11.39 6.01
N GLY A 11 -2.78 -12.65 5.77
CA GLY A 11 -1.49 -13.02 5.19
C GLY A 11 -1.26 -12.40 3.81
N VAL A 12 -2.27 -12.40 2.95
CA VAL A 12 -2.20 -11.75 1.63
C VAL A 12 -2.00 -10.24 1.77
N LEU A 13 -2.75 -9.59 2.67
CA LEU A 13 -2.61 -8.15 2.90
C LEU A 13 -1.22 -7.80 3.45
N VAL A 14 -0.75 -8.54 4.44
CA VAL A 14 0.59 -8.35 5.02
C VAL A 14 1.67 -8.55 3.96
N ALA A 15 1.56 -9.59 3.14
CA ALA A 15 2.50 -9.84 2.05
C ALA A 15 2.54 -8.67 1.05
N GLY A 16 1.39 -8.12 0.69
CA GLY A 16 1.31 -6.96 -0.20
C GLY A 16 2.02 -5.74 0.37
N PHE A 17 1.80 -5.42 1.64
CA PHE A 17 2.49 -4.30 2.30
C PHE A 17 3.98 -4.59 2.52
N ALA A 18 4.37 -5.85 2.73
CA ALA A 18 5.78 -6.23 2.80
C ALA A 18 6.49 -6.03 1.45
N ILE A 19 5.83 -6.35 0.35
CA ILE A 19 6.35 -6.07 -1.00
C ILE A 19 6.50 -4.57 -1.20
N GLY A 20 5.49 -3.78 -0.84
CA GLY A 20 5.53 -2.31 -0.90
C GLY A 20 6.69 -1.75 -0.06
N THR A 21 6.86 -2.24 1.17
CA THR A 21 7.98 -1.85 2.03
C THR A 21 9.32 -2.12 1.34
N THR A 22 9.48 -3.31 0.74
CA THR A 22 10.71 -3.69 0.05
C THR A 22 10.99 -2.77 -1.14
N THR A 23 10.00 -2.51 -1.98
CA THR A 23 10.17 -1.65 -3.16
C THR A 23 10.50 -0.21 -2.77
N HIS A 24 9.81 0.36 -1.80
CA HIS A 24 10.08 1.72 -1.33
C HIS A 24 11.41 1.83 -0.61
N THR A 25 11.80 0.83 0.18
CA THR A 25 13.11 0.79 0.84
C THR A 25 14.25 0.74 -0.20
N LEU A 26 14.13 -0.14 -1.20
CA LEU A 26 15.12 -0.21 -2.27
C LEU A 26 15.24 1.12 -3.01
N GLN A 27 14.12 1.75 -3.32
CA GLN A 27 14.10 3.07 -3.96
C GLN A 27 14.84 4.10 -3.11
N LEU A 28 14.54 4.16 -1.81
CA LEU A 28 15.13 5.13 -0.89
C LEU A 28 16.65 4.93 -0.75
N VAL A 29 17.08 3.67 -0.61
CA VAL A 29 18.50 3.33 -0.41
C VAL A 29 19.31 3.53 -1.69
N THR A 30 18.75 3.19 -2.86
CA THR A 30 19.50 3.22 -4.13
C THR A 30 19.41 4.55 -4.85
N ARG A 31 18.29 5.28 -4.75
CA ARG A 31 18.04 6.52 -5.51
C ARG A 31 17.78 7.74 -4.64
N GLY A 32 17.61 7.56 -3.34
CA GLY A 32 17.22 8.62 -2.42
C GLY A 32 15.72 8.91 -2.45
N TRP A 33 15.32 10.02 -1.84
CA TRP A 33 13.90 10.35 -1.64
C TRP A 33 13.19 10.86 -2.90
N VAL A 34 13.93 11.27 -3.91
CA VAL A 34 13.36 11.75 -5.18
C VAL A 34 13.09 10.56 -6.09
N VAL A 35 11.82 10.15 -6.18
CA VAL A 35 11.40 9.02 -7.01
C VAL A 35 11.39 9.41 -8.49
N PHE A 36 10.78 10.56 -8.81
CA PHE A 36 10.79 11.14 -10.14
C PHE A 36 11.14 12.62 -10.03
N ALA A 37 12.22 13.04 -10.73
CA ALA A 37 12.67 14.43 -10.70
C ALA A 37 11.60 15.41 -11.25
N ALA A 38 10.81 14.97 -12.22
CA ALA A 38 9.75 15.78 -12.82
C ALA A 38 8.47 15.84 -11.98
N ALA A 39 8.36 15.02 -10.91
CA ALA A 39 7.20 15.03 -10.05
C ALA A 39 7.22 16.21 -9.08
N PRO A 40 6.05 16.72 -8.65
CA PRO A 40 6.00 17.68 -7.56
C PRO A 40 6.67 17.14 -6.29
N VAL A 41 7.24 18.03 -5.48
CA VAL A 41 7.95 17.64 -4.24
C VAL A 41 7.04 16.84 -3.32
N TRP A 42 5.77 17.24 -3.19
CA TRP A 42 4.84 16.53 -2.29
C TRP A 42 4.63 15.08 -2.69
N MET A 43 4.68 14.75 -3.99
CA MET A 43 4.55 13.35 -4.44
C MET A 43 5.78 12.53 -4.06
N ASN A 44 6.97 13.07 -4.22
CA ASN A 44 8.21 12.39 -3.81
C ASN A 44 8.25 12.18 -2.30
N VAL A 45 7.79 13.15 -1.51
CA VAL A 45 7.64 13.02 -0.06
C VAL A 45 6.62 11.94 0.27
N TYR A 46 5.50 11.91 -0.43
CA TYR A 46 4.45 10.91 -0.25
C TYR A 46 5.00 9.48 -0.46
N TRP A 47 5.63 9.24 -1.62
CA TRP A 47 6.20 7.92 -1.92
C TRP A 47 7.27 7.49 -0.92
N THR A 48 8.10 8.43 -0.48
CA THR A 48 9.11 8.15 0.54
C THR A 48 8.46 7.80 1.88
N ALA A 49 7.38 8.49 2.25
CA ALA A 49 6.65 8.19 3.48
C ALA A 49 6.07 6.78 3.49
N LEU A 50 5.74 6.20 2.34
CA LEU A 50 5.24 4.83 2.24
C LEU A 50 6.29 3.80 2.71
N THR A 51 7.57 4.12 2.66
CA THR A 51 8.64 3.26 3.22
C THR A 51 8.39 2.96 4.69
N PHE A 52 7.74 3.87 5.40
CA PHE A 52 7.43 3.74 6.84
C PHE A 52 5.98 3.37 7.08
N LEU A 53 5.05 3.85 6.25
CA LEU A 53 3.62 3.57 6.40
C LEU A 53 3.25 2.14 6.02
N ASP A 54 3.88 1.58 5.00
CA ASP A 54 3.60 0.20 4.58
C ASP A 54 3.95 -0.82 5.66
N PRO A 55 5.15 -0.79 6.29
CA PRO A 55 5.44 -1.72 7.37
C PRO A 55 4.57 -1.46 8.60
N LEU A 56 4.19 -0.23 8.87
CA LEU A 56 3.26 0.09 9.95
C LEU A 56 1.90 -0.57 9.70
N ALA A 57 1.37 -0.48 8.49
CA ALA A 57 0.12 -1.14 8.12
C ALA A 57 0.22 -2.66 8.29
N ALA A 58 1.32 -3.27 7.84
CA ALA A 58 1.54 -4.70 8.00
C ALA A 58 1.56 -5.12 9.47
N MET A 59 2.26 -4.37 10.30
CA MET A 59 2.32 -4.63 11.74
C MET A 59 0.96 -4.50 12.41
N LEU A 60 0.21 -3.44 12.10
CA LEU A 60 -1.09 -3.18 12.68
C LEU A 60 -2.13 -4.23 12.22
N LEU A 61 -2.06 -4.70 10.99
CA LEU A 61 -2.94 -5.80 10.51
C LEU A 61 -2.79 -7.05 11.35
N ILE A 62 -1.61 -7.30 11.89
CA ILE A 62 -1.34 -8.45 12.74
C ILE A 62 -1.76 -8.16 14.19
N ARG A 63 -1.46 -6.99 14.72
CA ARG A 63 -1.58 -6.68 16.15
C ARG A 63 -2.85 -5.93 16.52
N ALA A 64 -3.35 -5.07 15.65
CA ALA A 64 -4.52 -4.22 15.88
C ALA A 64 -5.32 -4.13 14.58
N ARG A 65 -6.08 -5.16 14.29
CA ARG A 65 -6.69 -5.41 12.97
C ARG A 65 -7.45 -4.20 12.43
N ARG A 66 -8.32 -3.60 13.23
CA ARG A 66 -9.14 -2.46 12.75
C ARG A 66 -8.28 -1.25 12.40
N ALA A 67 -7.30 -0.93 13.25
CA ALA A 67 -6.35 0.14 12.95
C ALA A 67 -5.54 -0.18 11.69
N GLY A 68 -5.09 -1.42 11.54
CA GLY A 68 -4.38 -1.87 10.35
C GLY A 68 -5.21 -1.79 9.09
N LEU A 69 -6.48 -2.20 9.14
CA LEU A 69 -7.40 -2.08 8.01
C LEU A 69 -7.67 -0.63 7.63
N ALA A 70 -7.88 0.23 8.63
CA ALA A 70 -8.09 1.67 8.40
C ALA A 70 -6.88 2.29 7.72
N LEU A 71 -5.68 2.01 8.22
CA LEU A 71 -4.44 2.53 7.62
C LEU A 71 -4.21 1.94 6.22
N ALA A 72 -4.43 0.63 6.06
CA ALA A 72 -4.30 -0.03 4.76
C ALA A 72 -5.23 0.60 3.71
N LEU A 73 -6.49 0.86 4.07
CA LEU A 73 -7.44 1.52 3.18
C LEU A 73 -6.99 2.94 2.83
N ALA A 74 -6.55 3.72 3.81
CA ALA A 74 -6.05 5.08 3.58
C ALA A 74 -4.83 5.08 2.65
N ILE A 75 -3.88 4.16 2.87
CA ILE A 75 -2.71 4.02 2.00
C ILE A 75 -3.14 3.65 0.59
N MET A 76 -3.95 2.62 0.41
CA MET A 76 -4.26 2.12 -0.93
C MET A 76 -5.15 3.07 -1.72
N VAL A 77 -6.11 3.74 -1.10
CA VAL A 77 -6.91 4.77 -1.77
C VAL A 77 -6.01 5.90 -2.26
N SER A 78 -5.15 6.41 -1.40
CA SER A 78 -4.25 7.50 -1.76
C SER A 78 -3.19 7.06 -2.77
N ASP A 79 -2.63 5.87 -2.61
CA ASP A 79 -1.56 5.36 -3.48
C ASP A 79 -2.06 5.13 -4.92
N VAL A 80 -3.20 4.49 -5.08
CA VAL A 80 -3.80 4.29 -6.41
C VAL A 80 -4.15 5.65 -7.03
N ALA A 81 -4.69 6.60 -6.26
CA ALA A 81 -5.03 7.92 -6.76
C ALA A 81 -3.79 8.71 -7.18
N VAL A 82 -2.76 8.76 -6.33
CA VAL A 82 -1.51 9.49 -6.63
C VAL A 82 -0.80 8.88 -7.83
N ASN A 83 -0.68 7.55 -7.87
CA ASN A 83 0.02 6.86 -8.96
C ASN A 83 -0.74 6.97 -10.28
N SER A 84 -2.08 6.94 -10.24
CA SER A 84 -2.91 7.17 -11.44
C SER A 84 -2.71 8.59 -11.96
N TYR A 85 -2.67 9.58 -11.09
CA TYR A 85 -2.40 10.97 -11.47
C TYR A 85 -0.98 11.14 -12.02
N ALA A 86 0.00 10.48 -11.39
CA ALA A 86 1.39 10.51 -11.86
C ALA A 86 1.50 9.99 -13.30
N LEU A 87 0.87 8.85 -13.58
CA LEU A 87 0.94 8.22 -14.90
C LEU A 87 0.09 8.94 -15.93
N HIS A 88 -1.20 9.16 -15.64
CA HIS A 88 -2.17 9.65 -16.62
C HIS A 88 -2.29 11.17 -16.64
N GLY A 89 -2.15 11.82 -15.49
CA GLY A 89 -2.26 13.28 -15.38
C GLY A 89 -0.96 14.00 -15.70
N LEU A 90 0.16 13.50 -15.20
CA LEU A 90 1.47 14.13 -15.36
C LEU A 90 2.34 13.47 -16.43
N GLY A 91 1.95 12.30 -16.94
CA GLY A 91 2.73 11.56 -17.93
C GLY A 91 4.08 11.08 -17.42
N LEU A 92 4.23 10.85 -16.11
CA LEU A 92 5.47 10.34 -15.55
C LEU A 92 5.70 8.87 -15.96
N PRO A 93 6.96 8.41 -16.02
CA PRO A 93 7.28 7.04 -16.45
C PRO A 93 6.99 6.02 -15.35
N PHE A 94 5.79 6.06 -14.79
CA PHE A 94 5.32 5.09 -13.82
C PHE A 94 4.92 3.81 -14.55
N ALA A 95 5.35 2.64 -14.04
CA ALA A 95 5.08 1.37 -14.71
C ALA A 95 3.58 1.03 -14.66
N VAL A 96 2.97 0.85 -15.83
CA VAL A 96 1.54 0.52 -15.96
C VAL A 96 1.23 -0.78 -15.23
N TRP A 97 2.07 -1.80 -15.37
CA TRP A 97 1.85 -3.10 -14.71
C TRP A 97 1.86 -2.97 -13.18
N ALA A 98 2.69 -2.08 -12.62
CA ALA A 98 2.73 -1.84 -11.18
C ALA A 98 1.42 -1.22 -10.70
N LEU A 99 0.88 -0.25 -11.43
CA LEU A 99 -0.41 0.35 -11.12
C LEU A 99 -1.55 -0.67 -11.20
N GLN A 100 -1.52 -1.55 -12.20
CA GLN A 100 -2.50 -2.62 -12.34
C GLN A 100 -2.47 -3.57 -11.13
N LEU A 101 -1.27 -3.99 -10.69
CA LEU A 101 -1.13 -4.85 -9.52
C LEU A 101 -1.61 -4.15 -8.24
N GLN A 102 -1.31 -2.88 -8.08
CA GLN A 102 -1.81 -2.08 -6.95
C GLN A 102 -3.34 -2.01 -6.94
N THR A 103 -3.93 -1.81 -8.10
CA THR A 103 -5.39 -1.75 -8.25
C THR A 103 -6.04 -3.09 -7.91
N LEU A 104 -5.45 -4.20 -8.35
CA LEU A 104 -5.92 -5.54 -7.99
C LEU A 104 -5.81 -5.79 -6.48
N PHE A 105 -4.70 -5.41 -5.89
CA PHE A 105 -4.51 -5.54 -4.44
C PHE A 105 -5.51 -4.68 -3.67
N PHE A 106 -5.76 -3.47 -4.13
CA PHE A 106 -6.77 -2.58 -3.56
C PHE A 106 -8.16 -3.20 -3.64
N GLY A 107 -8.51 -3.81 -4.78
CA GLY A 107 -9.78 -4.53 -4.94
C GLY A 107 -9.91 -5.70 -3.95
N PHE A 108 -8.83 -6.46 -3.76
CA PHE A 108 -8.80 -7.52 -2.75
C PHE A 108 -9.01 -6.96 -1.34
N LEU A 109 -8.34 -5.87 -1.01
CA LEU A 109 -8.49 -5.20 0.29
C LEU A 109 -9.93 -4.73 0.52
N LEU A 110 -10.55 -4.11 -0.48
CA LEU A 110 -11.95 -3.68 -0.39
C LEU A 110 -12.89 -4.85 -0.13
N GLY A 111 -12.67 -5.96 -0.83
CA GLY A 111 -13.48 -7.16 -0.65
C GLY A 111 -13.30 -7.82 0.71
N ALA A 112 -12.11 -7.78 1.26
CA ALA A 112 -11.80 -8.41 2.53
C ALA A 112 -12.07 -7.51 3.74
N ALA A 113 -12.03 -6.19 3.56
CA ALA A 113 -12.03 -5.23 4.68
C ALA A 113 -13.27 -5.33 5.56
N GLY A 114 -14.46 -5.38 4.96
CA GLY A 114 -15.70 -5.50 5.73
C GLY A 114 -15.75 -6.78 6.54
N PHE A 115 -15.44 -7.90 5.90
CA PHE A 115 -15.38 -9.21 6.55
C PHE A 115 -14.38 -9.22 7.71
N LEU A 116 -13.16 -8.75 7.47
CA LEU A 116 -12.11 -8.74 8.49
C LEU A 116 -12.43 -7.75 9.62
N TRP A 117 -13.09 -6.64 9.31
CA TRP A 117 -13.49 -5.66 10.31
C TRP A 117 -14.52 -6.23 11.28
N GLU A 118 -15.55 -6.90 10.75
CA GLU A 118 -16.59 -7.52 11.56
C GLU A 118 -16.06 -8.65 12.44
N LYS A 119 -15.07 -9.41 11.94
CA LYS A 119 -14.47 -10.53 12.65
C LYS A 119 -13.34 -10.10 13.61
N ALA A 120 -13.00 -8.82 13.64
CA ALA A 120 -11.92 -8.34 14.51
C ALA A 120 -12.31 -8.49 15.98
N PRO A 121 -11.36 -8.93 16.84
CA PRO A 121 -11.59 -9.05 18.27
C PRO A 121 -11.79 -7.70 18.96
#